data_2ea6f0ce9e99ba08e1c8bae5352734ec
#
_entry.id   2ea6f0ce9e99ba08e1c8bae5352734ec
#
_cell.length_a   1.000
_cell.length_b   1.000
_cell.length_c   1.000
_cell.angle_alpha   90.00
_cell.angle_beta   90.00
_cell.angle_gamma   90.00
#
_symmetry.space_group_name_H-M   'P 1'
#
loop_
_entity.id
_entity.type
_entity.pdbx_description
1 polymer ?
#
loop_
_entity_poly.entity_id
_entity_poly.type
_entity_poly.pdbx_seq_one_letter_code
_entity_poly.pdbx_strand_id
1 'polypeptide(L)'
;MNAMNAEGRTFKGVLYFGLIVTEQGPKVIEYNCRLGDPEAQVCLSLLETDLLEIMNAVIDGTLENVEFSNREGGAIVVMMCSGGYPEAYAKGKEITGLKEDGQNDSFHYIFHSGTAFKDGKYVSNGGRVLGFVCLGDDVKDAQDKVYANIDKVAFENSFYRHDIGGKR
;
A
#
# COMPACT_ATOMS: atom_id res chain seq x y z
N MET A 1 -10.88 0.15 -22.52
CA MET A 1 -10.44 -1.11 -23.12
C MET A 1 -10.76 -1.20 -24.61
N ASN A 2 -11.99 -0.83 -25.07
CA ASN A 2 -12.37 -0.95 -26.51
C ASN A 2 -11.41 -0.21 -27.45
N ALA A 3 -10.97 1.01 -27.11
CA ALA A 3 -10.04 1.76 -27.92
C ALA A 3 -8.67 1.06 -28.07
N MET A 4 -8.15 0.48 -26.99
CA MET A 4 -6.91 -0.31 -27.01
C MET A 4 -7.05 -1.54 -27.90
N ASN A 5 -8.18 -2.24 -27.80
CA ASN A 5 -8.45 -3.41 -28.65
C ASN A 5 -8.58 -3.03 -30.13
N ALA A 6 -9.21 -1.88 -30.44
CA ALA A 6 -9.34 -1.37 -31.80
C ALA A 6 -7.98 -1.01 -32.43
N GLU A 7 -6.99 -0.63 -31.62
CA GLU A 7 -5.61 -0.39 -32.06
C GLU A 7 -4.74 -1.66 -32.08
N GLY A 8 -5.31 -2.84 -31.83
CA GLY A 8 -4.57 -4.09 -31.75
C GLY A 8 -3.69 -4.23 -30.51
N ARG A 9 -3.88 -3.38 -29.52
CA ARG A 9 -3.14 -3.35 -28.25
C ARG A 9 -3.98 -3.95 -27.14
N THR A 10 -4.19 -5.25 -27.19
CA THR A 10 -4.95 -5.96 -26.14
C THR A 10 -4.23 -5.91 -24.82
N PHE A 11 -4.98 -5.71 -23.72
CA PHE A 11 -4.46 -5.67 -22.36
C PHE A 11 -5.20 -6.69 -21.50
N LYS A 12 -4.44 -7.50 -20.76
CA LYS A 12 -4.92 -8.37 -19.68
C LYS A 12 -4.10 -8.06 -18.43
N GLY A 13 -4.75 -7.86 -17.28
CA GLY A 13 -4.09 -7.53 -16.03
C GLY A 13 -4.89 -6.53 -15.19
N VAL A 14 -4.20 -5.88 -14.26
CA VAL A 14 -4.78 -4.85 -13.39
C VAL A 14 -4.61 -3.48 -14.02
N LEU A 15 -5.69 -2.73 -14.10
CA LEU A 15 -5.68 -1.31 -14.44
C LEU A 15 -6.19 -0.49 -13.26
N TYR A 16 -5.28 0.29 -12.67
CA TYR A 16 -5.59 1.20 -11.57
C TYR A 16 -5.80 2.61 -12.09
N PHE A 17 -6.82 3.28 -11.54
CA PHE A 17 -7.15 4.68 -11.85
C PHE A 17 -6.99 5.52 -10.60
N GLY A 18 -5.97 6.38 -10.55
CA GLY A 18 -5.86 7.44 -9.56
C GLY A 18 -6.82 8.58 -9.90
N LEU A 19 -7.83 8.80 -9.06
CA LEU A 19 -8.85 9.82 -9.30
C LEU A 19 -8.86 10.84 -8.16
N ILE A 20 -9.18 12.09 -8.50
CA ILE A 20 -9.54 13.13 -7.54
C ILE A 20 -10.95 13.63 -7.84
N VAL A 21 -11.79 13.69 -6.80
CA VAL A 21 -13.13 14.26 -6.90
C VAL A 21 -13.04 15.78 -6.75
N THR A 22 -13.54 16.51 -7.74
CA THR A 22 -13.61 17.97 -7.74
C THR A 22 -15.06 18.44 -7.86
N GLU A 23 -15.32 19.73 -7.68
CA GLU A 23 -16.64 20.34 -7.91
C GLU A 23 -17.17 20.11 -9.35
N GLN A 24 -16.27 19.90 -10.31
CA GLN A 24 -16.59 19.59 -11.71
C GLN A 24 -16.67 18.08 -12.00
N GLY A 25 -16.69 17.24 -10.95
CA GLY A 25 -16.69 15.78 -11.05
C GLY A 25 -15.29 15.18 -10.96
N PRO A 26 -15.16 13.84 -11.14
CA PRO A 26 -13.90 13.13 -11.01
C PRO A 26 -12.92 13.51 -12.13
N LYS A 27 -11.68 13.78 -11.74
CA LYS A 27 -10.54 13.99 -12.65
C LYS A 27 -9.52 12.89 -12.46
N VAL A 28 -8.89 12.48 -13.55
CA VAL A 28 -7.83 11.47 -13.53
C VAL A 28 -6.51 12.13 -13.14
N ILE A 29 -5.83 11.54 -12.15
CA ILE A 29 -4.47 11.90 -11.76
C ILE A 29 -3.48 11.04 -12.56
N GLU A 30 -3.70 9.72 -12.56
CA GLU A 30 -2.82 8.77 -13.24
C GLU A 30 -3.54 7.47 -13.61
N TYR A 31 -2.93 6.72 -14.51
CA TYR A 31 -3.23 5.32 -14.78
C TYR A 31 -2.01 4.46 -14.48
N ASN A 32 -2.22 3.30 -13.85
CA ASN A 32 -1.18 2.31 -13.64
C ASN A 32 -1.63 0.96 -14.22
N CYS A 33 -0.75 0.30 -15.00
CA CYS A 33 -1.00 -1.05 -15.53
C CYS A 33 -0.57 -2.14 -14.52
N ARG A 34 -0.81 -1.89 -13.26
CA ARG A 34 -0.50 -2.73 -12.09
C ARG A 34 -1.30 -2.23 -10.91
N LEU A 35 -1.29 -2.95 -9.80
CA LEU A 35 -1.84 -2.44 -8.54
C LEU A 35 -1.11 -1.15 -8.13
N GLY A 36 -1.84 -0.22 -7.53
CA GLY A 36 -1.26 1.01 -6.99
C GLY A 36 -0.30 0.72 -5.83
N ASP A 37 0.56 1.66 -5.53
CA ASP A 37 1.45 1.65 -4.36
C ASP A 37 1.36 3.02 -3.67
N PRO A 38 0.76 3.09 -2.46
CA PRO A 38 0.59 2.01 -1.48
C PRO A 38 -0.78 1.30 -1.47
N GLU A 39 -1.62 1.39 -2.50
CA GLU A 39 -2.98 0.85 -2.49
C GLU A 39 -3.01 -0.69 -2.45
N ALA A 40 -2.05 -1.36 -3.09
CA ALA A 40 -1.94 -2.81 -3.07
C ALA A 40 -1.87 -3.37 -1.64
N GLN A 41 -1.12 -2.72 -0.77
CA GLN A 41 -0.90 -3.13 0.62
C GLN A 41 -2.21 -3.16 1.43
N VAL A 42 -3.14 -2.25 1.12
CA VAL A 42 -4.47 -2.22 1.77
C VAL A 42 -5.42 -3.22 1.12
N CYS A 43 -5.56 -3.16 -0.20
CA CYS A 43 -6.53 -3.97 -0.93
C CYS A 43 -6.26 -5.47 -0.77
N LEU A 44 -5.00 -5.89 -0.91
CA LEU A 44 -4.63 -7.30 -0.79
C LEU A 44 -4.70 -7.80 0.66
N SER A 45 -4.57 -6.92 1.65
CA SER A 45 -4.74 -7.31 3.06
C SER A 45 -6.19 -7.63 3.44
N LEU A 46 -7.16 -7.12 2.67
CA LEU A 46 -8.58 -7.41 2.83
C LEU A 46 -9.05 -8.56 1.92
N LEU A 47 -8.31 -8.91 0.89
CA LEU A 47 -8.72 -9.93 -0.06
C LEU A 47 -8.66 -11.32 0.58
N GLU A 48 -9.76 -12.09 0.51
CA GLU A 48 -9.83 -13.49 0.95
C GLU A 48 -9.78 -14.46 -0.22
N THR A 49 -10.29 -14.05 -1.40
CA THR A 49 -10.16 -14.86 -2.62
C THR A 49 -8.69 -15.05 -2.97
N ASP A 50 -8.30 -16.27 -3.33
CA ASP A 50 -6.92 -16.58 -3.73
C ASP A 50 -6.49 -15.70 -4.93
N LEU A 51 -5.45 -14.90 -4.71
CA LEU A 51 -4.94 -13.99 -5.75
C LEU A 51 -4.47 -14.75 -7.00
N LEU A 52 -3.94 -15.98 -6.85
CA LEU A 52 -3.52 -16.80 -7.98
C LEU A 52 -4.72 -17.26 -8.82
N GLU A 53 -5.87 -17.56 -8.19
CA GLU A 53 -7.12 -17.86 -8.89
C GLU A 53 -7.56 -16.66 -9.73
N ILE A 54 -7.55 -15.46 -9.14
CA ILE A 54 -7.88 -14.21 -9.84
C ILE A 54 -6.93 -13.98 -11.02
N MET A 55 -5.62 -14.15 -10.83
CA MET A 55 -4.62 -13.97 -11.88
C MET A 55 -4.83 -14.94 -13.05
N ASN A 56 -5.10 -16.21 -12.76
CA ASN A 56 -5.37 -17.21 -13.78
C ASN A 56 -6.65 -16.86 -14.55
N ALA A 57 -7.73 -16.50 -13.85
CA ALA A 57 -8.98 -16.10 -14.46
C ALA A 57 -8.84 -14.86 -15.38
N VAL A 58 -7.99 -13.89 -15.01
CA VAL A 58 -7.65 -12.75 -15.87
C VAL A 58 -6.94 -13.20 -17.16
N ILE A 59 -5.99 -14.14 -17.05
CA ILE A 59 -5.26 -14.68 -18.21
C ILE A 59 -6.21 -15.43 -19.14
N ASP A 60 -7.08 -16.27 -18.56
CA ASP A 60 -8.03 -17.12 -19.30
C ASP A 60 -9.22 -16.34 -19.86
N GLY A 61 -9.49 -15.13 -19.33
CA GLY A 61 -10.63 -14.30 -19.69
C GLY A 61 -11.95 -14.79 -19.09
N THR A 62 -11.88 -15.39 -17.90
CA THR A 62 -13.00 -15.99 -17.15
C THR A 62 -13.25 -15.31 -15.80
N LEU A 63 -12.77 -14.06 -15.64
CA LEU A 63 -12.85 -13.33 -14.38
C LEU A 63 -14.29 -13.15 -13.87
N GLU A 64 -15.28 -13.10 -14.75
CA GLU A 64 -16.69 -13.02 -14.41
C GLU A 64 -17.21 -14.26 -13.66
N ASN A 65 -16.48 -15.37 -13.69
CA ASN A 65 -16.82 -16.60 -13.00
C ASN A 65 -16.18 -16.71 -11.61
N VAL A 66 -15.29 -15.78 -11.25
CA VAL A 66 -14.63 -15.77 -9.93
C VAL A 66 -15.54 -15.11 -8.91
N GLU A 67 -15.82 -15.81 -7.83
CA GLU A 67 -16.54 -15.25 -6.68
C GLU A 67 -15.56 -14.52 -5.79
N PHE A 68 -15.65 -13.18 -5.76
CA PHE A 68 -14.79 -12.34 -4.94
C PHE A 68 -15.28 -12.30 -3.51
N SER A 69 -14.40 -12.62 -2.58
CA SER A 69 -14.61 -12.46 -1.14
C SER A 69 -13.56 -11.54 -0.56
N ASN A 70 -13.99 -10.63 0.31
CA ASN A 70 -13.14 -9.77 1.09
C ASN A 70 -13.48 -9.92 2.57
N ARG A 71 -12.48 -9.79 3.42
CA ARG A 71 -12.64 -9.69 4.86
C ARG A 71 -13.56 -8.50 5.20
N GLU A 72 -14.48 -8.70 6.11
CA GLU A 72 -15.27 -7.63 6.69
C GLU A 72 -14.38 -6.66 7.48
N GLY A 73 -14.82 -5.39 7.59
CA GLY A 73 -14.12 -4.34 8.32
C GLY A 73 -13.40 -3.35 7.43
N GLY A 74 -12.31 -2.80 7.92
CA GLY A 74 -11.51 -1.78 7.23
C GLY A 74 -10.02 -2.03 7.35
N ALA A 75 -9.25 -1.42 6.45
CA ALA A 75 -7.80 -1.43 6.51
C ALA A 75 -7.23 -0.03 6.24
N ILE A 76 -6.11 0.27 6.87
CA ILE A 76 -5.32 1.49 6.65
C ILE A 76 -3.87 1.11 6.44
N VAL A 77 -3.23 1.81 5.51
CA VAL A 77 -1.77 1.84 5.41
C VAL A 77 -1.25 3.27 5.62
N VAL A 78 -0.28 3.43 6.48
CA VAL A 78 0.46 4.70 6.66
C VAL A 78 1.90 4.49 6.24
N MET A 79 2.36 5.31 5.28
CA MET A 79 3.74 5.25 4.80
C MET A 79 4.65 6.11 5.66
N MET A 80 5.71 5.50 6.21
CA MET A 80 6.82 6.21 6.85
C MET A 80 7.89 6.52 5.82
N CYS A 81 8.28 7.78 5.75
CA CYS A 81 9.17 8.33 4.73
C CYS A 81 10.45 8.89 5.36
N SER A 82 11.51 8.95 4.56
CA SER A 82 12.74 9.66 4.91
C SER A 82 12.53 11.17 4.87
N GLY A 83 13.09 11.88 5.85
CA GLY A 83 13.06 13.34 5.87
C GLY A 83 13.65 13.95 4.61
N GLY A 84 12.92 14.90 4.03
CA GLY A 84 13.21 15.51 2.73
C GLY A 84 12.47 14.93 1.53
N TYR A 85 11.92 13.70 1.64
CA TYR A 85 11.09 13.13 0.57
C TYR A 85 9.86 14.03 0.28
N PRO A 86 9.46 14.28 -0.99
CA PRO A 86 9.91 13.60 -2.24
C PRO A 86 11.20 14.15 -2.86
N GLU A 87 11.82 15.16 -2.27
CA GLU A 87 13.07 15.75 -2.75
C GLU A 87 14.29 14.95 -2.28
N ALA A 88 15.38 15.62 -1.91
CA ALA A 88 16.60 14.98 -1.44
C ALA A 88 16.47 14.42 -0.03
N TYR A 89 16.86 13.18 0.18
CA TYR A 89 16.82 12.50 1.47
C TYR A 89 18.09 11.67 1.71
N ALA A 90 18.44 11.50 3.00
CA ALA A 90 19.53 10.63 3.40
C ALA A 90 19.09 9.16 3.47
N LYS A 91 20.03 8.24 3.15
CA LYS A 91 19.84 6.79 3.27
C LYS A 91 20.73 6.23 4.39
N GLY A 92 20.53 4.95 4.73
CA GLY A 92 21.38 4.21 5.67
C GLY A 92 21.09 4.52 7.14
N LYS A 93 19.95 5.14 7.45
CA LYS A 93 19.51 5.38 8.83
C LYS A 93 18.98 4.08 9.43
N GLU A 94 19.50 3.67 10.59
CA GLU A 94 19.05 2.48 11.30
C GLU A 94 17.57 2.59 11.67
N ILE A 95 16.80 1.55 11.37
CA ILE A 95 15.39 1.44 11.71
C ILE A 95 15.29 0.65 13.02
N THR A 96 14.75 1.28 14.04
CA THR A 96 14.52 0.68 15.35
C THR A 96 13.07 0.20 15.50
N GLY A 97 12.83 -0.73 16.44
CA GLY A 97 11.48 -1.23 16.74
C GLY A 97 11.00 -2.37 15.84
N LEU A 98 11.79 -2.81 14.87
CA LEU A 98 11.54 -4.03 14.10
C LEU A 98 12.15 -5.25 14.79
N LYS A 99 11.50 -6.42 14.64
CA LYS A 99 12.05 -7.72 14.96
C LYS A 99 13.04 -8.19 13.87
N GLU A 100 13.69 -9.34 14.10
CA GLU A 100 14.61 -9.94 13.13
C GLU A 100 13.95 -10.24 11.77
N ASP A 101 12.66 -10.59 11.79
CA ASP A 101 11.85 -10.84 10.58
C ASP A 101 11.38 -9.56 9.87
N GLY A 102 11.75 -8.38 10.39
CA GLY A 102 11.34 -7.08 9.85
C GLY A 102 9.91 -6.66 10.23
N GLN A 103 9.25 -7.39 11.12
CA GLN A 103 7.87 -7.09 11.55
C GLN A 103 7.85 -6.47 12.96
N ASN A 104 6.67 -6.05 13.39
CA ASN A 104 6.36 -5.64 14.76
C ASN A 104 4.90 -6.02 15.05
N ASP A 105 4.66 -6.73 16.16
CA ASP A 105 3.33 -7.31 16.51
C ASP A 105 2.23 -6.26 16.76
N SER A 106 2.58 -4.99 16.81
CA SER A 106 1.60 -3.91 16.92
C SER A 106 0.86 -3.64 15.61
N PHE A 107 1.29 -4.24 14.51
CA PHE A 107 0.71 -4.09 13.18
C PHE A 107 0.32 -5.45 12.62
N HIS A 108 -0.66 -5.46 11.68
CA HIS A 108 -0.99 -6.68 10.95
C HIS A 108 0.13 -7.02 9.96
N TYR A 109 0.62 -6.00 9.26
CA TYR A 109 1.75 -6.13 8.34
C TYR A 109 2.62 -4.87 8.37
N ILE A 110 3.93 -5.04 8.22
CA ILE A 110 4.85 -3.98 7.85
C ILE A 110 5.43 -4.34 6.48
N PHE A 111 5.12 -3.52 5.48
CA PHE A 111 5.66 -3.69 4.13
C PHE A 111 6.95 -2.88 3.98
N HIS A 112 8.00 -3.55 3.54
CA HIS A 112 9.30 -2.96 3.26
C HIS A 112 9.32 -2.42 1.83
N SER A 113 9.34 -1.09 1.68
CA SER A 113 9.40 -0.41 0.37
C SER A 113 10.83 0.03 0.05
N GLY A 114 11.38 0.93 0.87
CA GLY A 114 12.73 1.47 0.70
C GLY A 114 13.64 1.12 1.87
N THR A 115 13.84 -0.16 2.14
CA THR A 115 14.72 -0.67 3.19
C THR A 115 15.88 -1.46 2.61
N ALA A 116 16.94 -1.62 3.38
CA ALA A 116 18.01 -2.58 3.16
C ALA A 116 18.37 -3.27 4.47
N PHE A 117 18.89 -4.49 4.39
CA PHE A 117 19.47 -5.17 5.54
C PHE A 117 20.99 -5.07 5.45
N LYS A 118 21.61 -4.47 6.45
CA LYS A 118 23.06 -4.21 6.47
C LYS A 118 23.61 -4.39 7.87
N ASP A 119 24.69 -5.13 7.98
CA ASP A 119 25.41 -5.37 9.25
C ASP A 119 24.48 -5.87 10.37
N GLY A 120 23.52 -6.75 10.03
CA GLY A 120 22.55 -7.30 10.97
C GLY A 120 21.39 -6.38 11.33
N LYS A 121 21.20 -5.27 10.62
CA LYS A 121 20.17 -4.26 10.92
C LYS A 121 19.39 -3.85 9.69
N TYR A 122 18.14 -3.48 9.89
CA TYR A 122 17.34 -2.79 8.87
C TYR A 122 17.72 -1.31 8.83
N VAL A 123 17.91 -0.79 7.62
CA VAL A 123 18.25 0.62 7.39
C VAL A 123 17.39 1.22 6.28
N SER A 124 17.17 2.54 6.33
CA SER A 124 16.48 3.26 5.26
C SER A 124 17.30 3.25 3.96
N ASN A 125 16.64 2.99 2.81
CA ASN A 125 17.28 2.99 1.49
C ASN A 125 16.39 3.59 0.39
N GLY A 126 15.35 4.32 0.78
CA GLY A 126 14.41 4.95 -0.14
C GLY A 126 13.73 6.17 0.47
N GLY A 127 12.91 6.86 -0.31
CA GLY A 127 12.08 7.96 0.15
C GLY A 127 10.89 7.45 0.98
N ARG A 128 10.05 6.59 0.39
CA ARG A 128 9.07 5.79 1.13
C ARG A 128 9.78 4.54 1.63
N VAL A 129 9.78 4.31 2.94
CA VAL A 129 10.63 3.30 3.59
C VAL A 129 9.82 2.11 4.10
N LEU A 130 8.78 2.36 4.89
CA LEU A 130 7.91 1.33 5.47
C LEU A 130 6.45 1.70 5.28
N GLY A 131 5.60 0.70 5.03
CA GLY A 131 4.15 0.83 5.06
C GLY A 131 3.56 0.03 6.21
N PHE A 132 2.91 0.70 7.16
CA PHE A 132 2.29 0.09 8.33
C PHE A 132 0.82 -0.18 8.06
N VAL A 133 0.41 -1.44 8.08
CA VAL A 133 -0.98 -1.85 7.85
C VAL A 133 -1.61 -2.30 9.15
N CYS A 134 -2.76 -1.72 9.47
CA CYS A 134 -3.67 -2.23 10.47
C CYS A 134 -5.03 -2.56 9.85
N LEU A 135 -5.63 -3.64 10.34
CA LEU A 135 -7.01 -4.03 10.08
C LEU A 135 -7.87 -3.69 11.29
N GLY A 136 -9.13 -3.37 11.06
CA GLY A 136 -10.09 -3.03 12.10
C GLY A 136 -11.51 -3.42 11.74
N ASP A 137 -12.42 -3.27 12.69
CA ASP A 137 -13.85 -3.52 12.47
C ASP A 137 -14.44 -2.53 11.44
N ASP A 138 -13.81 -1.38 11.33
CA ASP A 138 -14.04 -0.38 10.27
C ASP A 138 -12.74 0.40 9.98
N VAL A 139 -12.82 1.36 9.03
CA VAL A 139 -11.68 2.21 8.65
C VAL A 139 -11.21 3.07 9.83
N LYS A 140 -12.11 3.52 10.70
CA LYS A 140 -11.76 4.36 11.85
C LYS A 140 -11.00 3.56 12.90
N ASP A 141 -11.42 2.34 13.21
CA ASP A 141 -10.74 1.45 14.13
C ASP A 141 -9.33 1.09 13.60
N ALA A 142 -9.21 0.78 12.31
CA ALA A 142 -7.91 0.55 11.67
C ALA A 142 -6.99 1.79 11.76
N GLN A 143 -7.55 3.00 11.57
CA GLN A 143 -6.85 4.27 11.71
C GLN A 143 -6.32 4.46 13.13
N ASP A 144 -7.16 4.28 14.13
CA ASP A 144 -6.78 4.46 15.53
C ASP A 144 -5.66 3.47 15.92
N LYS A 145 -5.76 2.22 15.47
CA LYS A 145 -4.73 1.19 15.70
C LYS A 145 -3.38 1.57 15.10
N VAL A 146 -3.33 2.03 13.85
CA VAL A 146 -2.06 2.37 13.22
C VAL A 146 -1.41 3.57 13.88
N TYR A 147 -2.16 4.65 14.16
CA TYR A 147 -1.59 5.85 14.76
C TYR A 147 -1.23 5.68 16.24
N ALA A 148 -1.90 4.81 16.98
CA ALA A 148 -1.51 4.49 18.36
C ALA A 148 -0.17 3.74 18.45
N ASN A 149 0.32 3.16 17.37
CA ASN A 149 1.47 2.27 17.38
C ASN A 149 2.63 2.70 16.48
N ILE A 150 2.42 3.60 15.52
CA ILE A 150 3.40 3.89 14.46
C ILE A 150 4.75 4.40 14.99
N ASP A 151 4.75 5.12 16.12
CA ASP A 151 5.97 5.63 16.76
C ASP A 151 6.81 4.55 17.46
N LYS A 152 6.31 3.29 17.53
CA LYS A 152 7.11 2.16 18.02
C LYS A 152 8.22 1.74 17.05
N VAL A 153 8.11 2.15 15.80
CA VAL A 153 9.12 1.93 14.76
C VAL A 153 9.55 3.30 14.25
N ALA A 154 10.85 3.56 14.21
CA ALA A 154 11.36 4.85 13.81
C ALA A 154 12.79 4.75 13.24
N PHE A 155 13.20 5.76 12.51
CA PHE A 155 14.57 6.04 12.14
C PHE A 155 14.81 7.55 12.10
N GLU A 156 16.05 7.96 12.13
CA GLU A 156 16.42 9.38 12.19
C GLU A 156 15.81 10.20 11.07
N ASN A 157 15.08 11.27 11.42
CA ASN A 157 14.33 12.16 10.51
C ASN A 157 13.23 11.46 9.72
N SER A 158 12.70 10.32 10.20
CA SER A 158 11.50 9.74 9.62
C SER A 158 10.27 10.62 9.86
N PHE A 159 9.34 10.60 8.92
CA PHE A 159 8.04 11.25 9.06
C PHE A 159 6.93 10.46 8.37
N TYR A 160 5.71 10.73 8.73
CA TYR A 160 4.51 10.18 8.10
C TYR A 160 3.37 11.19 8.15
N ARG A 161 2.35 10.99 7.32
CA ARG A 161 1.14 11.83 7.34
C ARG A 161 0.22 11.41 8.49
N HIS A 162 -0.39 12.40 9.17
CA HIS A 162 -1.30 12.18 10.30
C HIS A 162 -2.79 12.19 9.92
N ASP A 163 -3.12 12.35 8.64
CA ASP A 163 -4.49 12.55 8.14
C ASP A 163 -4.99 11.41 7.25
N ILE A 164 -4.26 10.30 7.15
CA ILE A 164 -4.68 9.14 6.34
C ILE A 164 -5.91 8.47 6.97
N GLY A 165 -6.94 8.25 6.14
CA GLY A 165 -8.23 7.70 6.58
C GLY A 165 -9.15 8.71 7.25
N GLY A 166 -8.72 9.96 7.45
CA GLY A 166 -9.57 11.05 7.95
C GLY A 166 -10.57 11.54 6.90
N LYS A 167 -11.74 11.99 7.35
CA LYS A 167 -12.66 12.72 6.48
C LYS A 167 -12.03 14.07 6.13
N ARG A 168 -11.98 14.40 4.86
CA ARG A 168 -11.66 15.74 4.37
C ARG A 168 -12.91 16.61 4.36
#